data_d50221a6b21ad81cd269d99ae2fb3564
#
_entry.id   d50221a6b21ad81cd269d99ae2fb3564
#
_cell.length_a   1.000
_cell.length_b   1.000
_cell.length_c   1.000
_cell.angle_alpha   90.00
_cell.angle_beta   90.00
_cell.angle_gamma   90.00
#
_symmetry.space_group_name_H-M   'P 1'
#
loop_
_entity.id
_entity.type
_entity.pdbx_description
1 polymer ?
#
loop_
_entity_poly.entity_id
_entity_poly.type
_entity_poly.pdbx_seq_one_letter_code
_entity_poly.pdbx_strand_id
1 'polypeptide(L)'
;MWKARSKLLFTVGFGIPLFVFMQMFMYAMYKIFGWDIPFNLLWLCNHWMSRLGWLSMGHVLMALVLLTFAGTGWLLFDRMIKTHAAVRKLRSMEDRAMSQDLQARYRHLKQPGFIVVDKPSPVAFTIGLWKPCIVLSTGLLTMLDAEEERAVVYHEVHHLWHRDPLKTTLLSVFAVMMPYIPVLKHTSKHYKIIREILADNEAIERTGNAAGIGSALLKLIRACPEPWRTRETAIQSSFADTSVNVRISRLLDPEQDVSLSLPRYAVFISATVILLLSVLFVWSIG
;
A
#
# COMPACT_ATOMS: atom_id res chain seq x y z
N MET A 1 2.80 14.74 -14.72
CA MET A 1 3.87 13.74 -14.54
C MET A 1 3.59 12.76 -13.39
N TRP A 2 3.35 13.19 -12.15
CA TRP A 2 3.15 12.33 -10.98
C TRP A 2 1.93 11.41 -11.05
N LYS A 3 0.79 11.88 -11.59
CA LYS A 3 -0.42 11.04 -11.81
C LYS A 3 -0.11 9.82 -12.71
N ALA A 4 0.71 10.01 -13.77
CA ALA A 4 1.13 8.91 -14.64
C ALA A 4 2.10 7.95 -13.93
N ARG A 5 3.09 8.46 -13.17
CA ARG A 5 4.01 7.64 -12.35
C ARG A 5 3.25 6.82 -11.29
N SER A 6 2.25 7.41 -10.62
CA SER A 6 1.40 6.68 -9.66
C SER A 6 0.63 5.54 -10.32
N LYS A 7 0.01 5.80 -11.49
CA LYS A 7 -0.70 4.77 -12.26
C LYS A 7 0.26 3.65 -12.69
N LEU A 8 1.42 3.99 -13.23
CA LEU A 8 2.44 3.02 -13.66
C LEU A 8 2.89 2.13 -12.49
N LEU A 9 3.26 2.73 -11.34
CA LEU A 9 3.68 1.96 -10.17
C LEU A 9 2.57 1.05 -9.64
N PHE A 10 1.32 1.53 -9.62
CA PHE A 10 0.20 0.68 -9.23
C PHE A 10 -0.03 -0.46 -10.23
N THR A 11 0.00 -0.17 -11.53
CA THR A 11 -0.16 -1.19 -12.59
C THR A 11 0.94 -2.24 -12.52
N VAL A 12 2.19 -1.84 -12.36
CA VAL A 12 3.33 -2.76 -12.21
C VAL A 12 3.23 -3.55 -10.91
N GLY A 13 3.00 -2.86 -9.78
CA GLY A 13 2.97 -3.49 -8.45
C GLY A 13 1.75 -4.39 -8.22
N PHE A 14 0.68 -4.22 -8.97
CA PHE A 14 -0.51 -5.09 -8.95
C PHE A 14 -0.49 -6.11 -10.09
N GLY A 15 -0.04 -5.71 -11.28
CA GLY A 15 -0.04 -6.55 -12.47
C GLY A 15 0.95 -7.72 -12.38
N ILE A 16 2.15 -7.50 -11.84
CA ILE A 16 3.13 -8.58 -11.62
C ILE A 16 2.56 -9.67 -10.69
N PRO A 17 2.08 -9.36 -9.47
CA PRO A 17 1.43 -10.36 -8.63
C PRO A 17 0.25 -11.04 -9.30
N LEU A 18 -0.61 -10.30 -9.99
CA LEU A 18 -1.76 -10.87 -10.68
C LEU A 18 -1.33 -11.89 -11.76
N PHE A 19 -0.30 -11.58 -12.52
CA PHE A 19 0.27 -12.48 -13.51
C PHE A 19 0.83 -13.78 -12.86
N VAL A 20 1.58 -13.64 -11.76
CA VAL A 20 2.11 -14.79 -11.02
C VAL A 20 0.97 -15.63 -10.41
N PHE A 21 -0.04 -14.97 -9.82
CA PHE A 21 -1.23 -15.67 -9.31
C PHE A 21 -1.99 -16.42 -10.40
N MET A 22 -2.14 -15.83 -11.58
CA MET A 22 -2.79 -16.50 -12.72
C MET A 22 -2.03 -17.77 -13.13
N GLN A 23 -0.71 -17.72 -13.22
CA GLN A 23 0.13 -18.90 -13.50
C GLN A 23 -0.01 -19.97 -12.40
N MET A 24 0.06 -19.56 -11.14
CA MET A 24 -0.13 -20.45 -9.99
C MET A 24 -1.52 -21.10 -10.00
N PHE A 25 -2.56 -20.32 -10.31
CA PHE A 25 -3.92 -20.83 -10.41
C PHE A 25 -4.07 -21.86 -11.53
N MET A 26 -3.54 -21.58 -12.73
CA MET A 26 -3.55 -22.53 -13.84
C MET A 26 -2.83 -23.84 -13.47
N TYR A 27 -1.68 -23.74 -12.80
CA TYR A 27 -0.95 -24.90 -12.31
C TYR A 27 -1.75 -25.71 -11.28
N ALA A 28 -2.40 -25.05 -10.33
CA ALA A 28 -3.25 -25.73 -9.32
C ALA A 28 -4.44 -26.44 -9.98
N MET A 29 -5.10 -25.79 -10.94
CA MET A 29 -6.22 -26.35 -11.68
C MET A 29 -5.81 -27.58 -12.49
N TYR A 30 -4.64 -27.51 -13.17
CA TYR A 30 -4.09 -28.67 -13.86
C TYR A 30 -3.87 -29.86 -12.91
N LYS A 31 -3.24 -29.63 -11.74
CA LYS A 31 -2.96 -30.68 -10.76
C LYS A 31 -4.21 -31.28 -10.11
N ILE A 32 -5.28 -30.45 -9.92
CA ILE A 32 -6.52 -30.90 -9.26
C ILE A 32 -7.46 -31.59 -10.26
N PHE A 33 -7.61 -31.04 -11.46
CA PHE A 33 -8.59 -31.49 -12.46
C PHE A 33 -8.02 -32.38 -13.57
N GLY A 34 -6.69 -32.62 -13.59
CA GLY A 34 -6.07 -33.52 -14.53
C GLY A 34 -6.19 -33.08 -16.00
N TRP A 35 -6.13 -31.77 -16.28
CA TRP A 35 -6.13 -31.28 -17.66
C TRP A 35 -4.81 -31.67 -18.33
N ASP A 36 -4.86 -32.74 -19.15
CA ASP A 36 -3.71 -33.19 -19.89
C ASP A 36 -3.33 -32.24 -21.03
N ILE A 37 -2.18 -31.61 -20.90
CA ILE A 37 -1.55 -30.86 -21.98
C ILE A 37 -0.39 -31.73 -22.50
N PRO A 38 -0.32 -32.06 -23.80
CA PRO A 38 0.54 -33.13 -24.34
C PRO A 38 1.99 -32.72 -24.58
N PHE A 39 2.74 -32.32 -23.52
CA PHE A 39 4.21 -32.19 -23.64
C PHE A 39 4.90 -32.47 -22.30
N ASN A 40 5.49 -33.65 -22.15
CA ASN A 40 5.92 -34.21 -20.85
C ASN A 40 7.45 -34.39 -20.74
N LEU A 41 8.21 -33.26 -20.65
CA LEU A 41 9.64 -33.32 -20.29
C LEU A 41 9.84 -33.49 -18.76
N LEU A 42 8.84 -33.17 -17.94
CA LEU A 42 8.86 -33.38 -16.49
C LEU A 42 8.77 -34.86 -16.07
N TRP A 43 8.15 -35.70 -16.87
CA TRP A 43 8.14 -37.13 -16.60
C TRP A 43 9.57 -37.67 -16.46
N LEU A 44 10.47 -37.20 -17.31
CA LEU A 44 11.89 -37.60 -17.29
C LEU A 44 12.61 -37.07 -16.04
N CYS A 45 12.44 -35.80 -15.69
CA CYS A 45 13.05 -35.20 -14.48
C CYS A 45 12.44 -35.72 -13.18
N ASN A 46 11.12 -35.92 -13.12
CA ASN A 46 10.44 -36.51 -11.96
C ASN A 46 10.87 -37.96 -11.75
N HIS A 47 11.06 -38.72 -12.82
CA HIS A 47 11.54 -40.09 -12.75
C HIS A 47 12.97 -40.20 -12.19
N TRP A 48 13.85 -39.27 -12.58
CA TRP A 48 15.22 -39.24 -12.03
C TRP A 48 15.29 -38.74 -10.61
N MET A 49 14.51 -37.73 -10.24
CA MET A 49 14.48 -37.16 -8.87
C MET A 49 13.80 -38.10 -7.87
N SER A 50 12.76 -38.84 -8.27
CA SER A 50 12.13 -39.84 -7.40
C SER A 50 13.07 -41.02 -7.08
N ARG A 51 13.98 -41.38 -8.03
CA ARG A 51 15.02 -42.39 -7.77
C ARG A 51 16.08 -41.91 -6.78
N LEU A 52 16.28 -40.59 -6.64
CA LEU A 52 17.24 -40.00 -5.68
C LEU A 52 16.62 -39.76 -4.30
N GLY A 53 15.36 -40.13 -4.06
CA GLY A 53 14.67 -39.93 -2.78
C GLY A 53 14.37 -38.46 -2.44
N TRP A 54 14.48 -37.55 -3.39
CA TRP A 54 14.21 -36.13 -3.21
C TRP A 54 12.72 -35.82 -3.44
N LEU A 55 12.20 -34.84 -2.68
CA LEU A 55 10.87 -34.29 -2.92
C LEU A 55 10.73 -33.87 -4.39
N SER A 56 9.69 -34.38 -5.08
CA SER A 56 9.50 -34.00 -6.48
C SER A 56 9.29 -32.49 -6.62
N MET A 57 9.84 -31.89 -7.65
CA MET A 57 9.70 -30.45 -7.94
C MET A 57 8.22 -30.00 -7.93
N GLY A 58 7.32 -30.89 -8.36
CA GLY A 58 5.87 -30.64 -8.32
C GLY A 58 5.32 -30.41 -6.90
N HIS A 59 5.82 -31.12 -5.88
CA HIS A 59 5.41 -30.89 -4.49
C HIS A 59 5.93 -29.55 -3.96
N VAL A 60 7.15 -29.16 -4.32
CA VAL A 60 7.73 -27.86 -3.94
C VAL A 60 6.94 -26.71 -4.59
N LEU A 61 6.63 -26.80 -5.87
CA LEU A 61 5.81 -25.82 -6.57
C LEU A 61 4.40 -25.74 -5.98
N MET A 62 3.77 -26.87 -5.68
CA MET A 62 2.45 -26.91 -5.07
C MET A 62 2.46 -26.28 -3.67
N ALA A 63 3.48 -26.58 -2.86
CA ALA A 63 3.65 -25.92 -1.55
C ALA A 63 3.82 -24.41 -1.69
N LEU A 64 4.63 -23.94 -2.65
CA LEU A 64 4.78 -22.49 -2.95
C LEU A 64 3.44 -21.85 -3.31
N VAL A 65 2.66 -22.51 -4.19
CA VAL A 65 1.32 -22.03 -4.58
C VAL A 65 0.40 -21.92 -3.37
N LEU A 66 0.26 -23.01 -2.61
CA LEU A 66 -0.62 -23.04 -1.44
C LEU A 66 -0.22 -22.01 -0.38
N LEU A 67 1.07 -21.88 -0.07
CA LEU A 67 1.57 -20.89 0.88
C LEU A 67 1.32 -19.46 0.40
N THR A 68 1.51 -19.19 -0.90
CA THR A 68 1.28 -17.85 -1.45
C THR A 68 -0.21 -17.48 -1.42
N PHE A 69 -1.11 -18.37 -1.83
CA PHE A 69 -2.57 -18.12 -1.79
C PHE A 69 -3.08 -18.02 -0.35
N ALA A 70 -2.78 -19.01 0.49
CA ALA A 70 -3.24 -19.04 1.88
C ALA A 70 -2.68 -17.85 2.67
N GLY A 71 -1.39 -17.54 2.51
CA GLY A 71 -0.74 -16.42 3.18
C GLY A 71 -1.31 -15.07 2.72
N THR A 72 -1.54 -14.89 1.41
CA THR A 72 -2.16 -13.66 0.90
C THR A 72 -3.59 -13.50 1.43
N GLY A 73 -4.40 -14.55 1.37
CA GLY A 73 -5.76 -14.57 1.90
C GLY A 73 -5.79 -14.25 3.39
N TRP A 74 -4.91 -14.90 4.17
CA TRP A 74 -4.78 -14.67 5.60
C TRP A 74 -4.38 -13.21 5.92
N LEU A 75 -3.35 -12.67 5.25
CA LEU A 75 -2.93 -11.29 5.49
C LEU A 75 -4.01 -10.28 5.11
N LEU A 76 -4.72 -10.46 4.00
CA LEU A 76 -5.82 -9.59 3.62
C LEU A 76 -6.96 -9.65 4.64
N PHE A 77 -7.31 -10.84 5.10
CA PHE A 77 -8.33 -11.05 6.12
C PHE A 77 -7.94 -10.40 7.46
N ASP A 78 -6.70 -10.62 7.92
CA ASP A 78 -6.16 -9.99 9.14
C ASP A 78 -6.20 -8.46 9.05
N ARG A 79 -5.77 -7.88 7.91
CA ARG A 79 -5.83 -6.44 7.66
C ARG A 79 -7.26 -5.92 7.66
N MET A 80 -8.19 -6.67 7.07
CA MET A 80 -9.60 -6.29 7.05
C MET A 80 -10.20 -6.28 8.46
N ILE A 81 -9.96 -7.33 9.27
CA ILE A 81 -10.43 -7.39 10.66
C ILE A 81 -9.83 -6.26 11.49
N LYS A 82 -8.50 -6.06 11.43
CA LYS A 82 -7.82 -5.01 12.19
C LYS A 82 -8.31 -3.61 11.80
N THR A 83 -8.53 -3.37 10.51
CA THR A 83 -9.06 -2.09 10.02
C THR A 83 -10.49 -1.88 10.50
N HIS A 84 -11.36 -2.90 10.44
CA HIS A 84 -12.72 -2.80 10.97
C HIS A 84 -12.76 -2.59 12.49
N ALA A 85 -11.93 -3.29 13.25
CA ALA A 85 -11.80 -3.10 14.69
C ALA A 85 -11.31 -1.68 15.04
N ALA A 86 -10.31 -1.18 14.30
CA ALA A 86 -9.79 0.18 14.47
C ALA A 86 -10.87 1.24 14.18
N VAL A 87 -11.60 1.13 13.07
CA VAL A 87 -12.69 2.06 12.74
C VAL A 87 -13.79 2.02 13.80
N ARG A 88 -14.15 0.82 14.31
CA ARG A 88 -15.13 0.69 15.39
C ARG A 88 -14.66 1.36 16.67
N LYS A 89 -13.38 1.17 17.04
CA LYS A 89 -12.77 1.83 18.21
C LYS A 89 -12.73 3.36 18.04
N LEU A 90 -12.40 3.86 16.86
CA LEU A 90 -12.39 5.30 16.59
C LEU A 90 -13.80 5.90 16.69
N ARG A 91 -14.82 5.21 16.20
CA ARG A 91 -16.22 5.61 16.34
C ARG A 91 -16.72 5.62 17.78
N SER A 92 -16.19 4.76 18.66
CA SER A 92 -16.55 4.82 20.09
C SER A 92 -15.92 5.99 20.84
N MET A 93 -14.90 6.64 20.24
CA MET A 93 -14.22 7.83 20.76
C MET A 93 -14.63 9.09 19.97
N GLU A 94 -15.67 9.01 19.17
CA GLU A 94 -16.09 10.07 18.26
C GLU A 94 -16.81 11.20 19.02
N ASP A 95 -16.33 12.43 18.84
CA ASP A 95 -17.11 13.63 19.13
C ASP A 95 -18.09 13.88 17.98
N ARG A 96 -19.35 13.48 18.20
CA ARG A 96 -20.40 13.58 17.17
C ARG A 96 -20.74 15.03 16.80
N ALA A 97 -20.66 15.95 17.74
CA ALA A 97 -20.98 17.36 17.48
C ALA A 97 -19.95 17.95 16.52
N MET A 98 -18.65 17.77 16.81
CA MET A 98 -17.58 18.23 15.94
C MET A 98 -17.55 17.49 14.59
N SER A 99 -17.84 16.19 14.59
CA SER A 99 -17.93 15.42 13.33
C SER A 99 -19.03 15.94 12.42
N GLN A 100 -20.21 16.28 12.97
CA GLN A 100 -21.34 16.83 12.22
C GLN A 100 -21.06 18.26 11.74
N ASP A 101 -20.43 19.10 12.55
CA ASP A 101 -20.03 20.45 12.16
C ASP A 101 -19.02 20.41 11.00
N LEU A 102 -18.00 19.56 11.10
CA LEU A 102 -17.01 19.37 10.02
C LEU A 102 -17.68 18.82 8.75
N GLN A 103 -18.59 17.85 8.90
CA GLN A 103 -19.38 17.31 7.79
C GLN A 103 -20.24 18.39 7.11
N ALA A 104 -20.81 19.30 7.87
CA ALA A 104 -21.61 20.42 7.34
C ALA A 104 -20.73 21.43 6.59
N ARG A 105 -19.58 21.82 7.18
CA ARG A 105 -18.61 22.74 6.54
C ARG A 105 -18.09 22.22 5.21
N TYR A 106 -17.82 20.91 5.10
CA TYR A 106 -17.27 20.26 3.90
C TYR A 106 -18.31 19.46 3.10
N ARG A 107 -19.62 19.80 3.23
CA ARG A 107 -20.73 19.13 2.54
C ARG A 107 -20.58 19.09 1.02
N HIS A 108 -19.90 20.08 0.44
CA HIS A 108 -19.63 20.16 -1.00
C HIS A 108 -18.67 19.10 -1.53
N LEU A 109 -17.96 18.36 -0.66
CA LEU A 109 -16.97 17.35 -1.02
C LEU A 109 -17.56 15.94 -1.15
N LYS A 110 -18.74 15.75 -1.76
CA LYS A 110 -19.37 14.44 -2.01
C LYS A 110 -19.32 13.48 -0.81
N GLN A 111 -19.73 13.98 0.36
CA GLN A 111 -19.88 13.25 1.63
C GLN A 111 -18.63 12.45 2.07
N PRO A 112 -17.50 13.09 2.34
CA PRO A 112 -16.45 12.41 3.08
C PRO A 112 -16.99 12.05 4.47
N GLY A 113 -16.88 10.79 4.88
CA GLY A 113 -17.22 10.38 6.23
C GLY A 113 -16.14 10.91 7.18
N PHE A 114 -16.43 11.98 7.92
CA PHE A 114 -15.55 12.50 8.96
C PHE A 114 -15.83 11.81 10.30
N ILE A 115 -14.77 11.48 11.02
CA ILE A 115 -14.79 11.03 12.41
C ILE A 115 -13.82 11.93 13.17
N VAL A 116 -14.34 12.80 14.00
CA VAL A 116 -13.51 13.59 14.92
C VAL A 116 -13.40 12.82 16.21
N VAL A 117 -12.17 12.44 16.60
CA VAL A 117 -11.93 11.72 17.85
C VAL A 117 -11.48 12.67 18.95
N ASP A 118 -12.04 12.50 20.14
CA ASP A 118 -11.62 13.26 21.32
C ASP A 118 -10.25 12.77 21.80
N LYS A 119 -9.20 13.42 21.29
CA LYS A 119 -7.82 13.11 21.58
C LYS A 119 -6.95 14.36 21.50
N PRO A 120 -6.19 14.71 22.57
CA PRO A 120 -5.36 15.90 22.59
C PRO A 120 -4.15 15.83 21.64
N SER A 121 -3.63 14.64 21.33
CA SER A 121 -2.53 14.50 20.35
C SER A 121 -3.06 14.72 18.93
N PRO A 122 -2.38 15.56 18.12
CA PRO A 122 -2.82 15.87 16.76
C PRO A 122 -2.68 14.65 15.86
N VAL A 123 -3.78 14.28 15.21
CA VAL A 123 -3.83 13.14 14.29
C VAL A 123 -4.73 13.46 13.12
N ALA A 124 -4.27 13.17 11.91
CA ALA A 124 -5.05 13.17 10.67
C ALA A 124 -4.68 11.95 9.86
N PHE A 125 -5.65 11.17 9.41
CA PHE A 125 -5.43 10.07 8.45
C PHE A 125 -6.75 9.57 7.88
N THR A 126 -6.65 8.95 6.71
CA THR A 126 -7.76 8.24 6.06
C THR A 126 -7.63 6.73 6.31
N ILE A 127 -8.70 6.11 6.83
CA ILE A 127 -8.76 4.68 7.17
C ILE A 127 -9.99 4.01 6.57
N GLY A 128 -9.90 2.71 6.31
CA GLY A 128 -10.99 1.91 5.75
C GLY A 128 -10.64 1.38 4.37
N LEU A 129 -10.85 0.08 4.13
CA LEU A 129 -10.52 -0.55 2.84
C LEU A 129 -11.62 -0.35 1.81
N TRP A 130 -12.88 -0.66 2.16
CA TRP A 130 -14.04 -0.60 1.25
C TRP A 130 -14.81 0.72 1.36
N LYS A 131 -14.99 1.19 2.60
CA LYS A 131 -15.67 2.46 2.92
C LYS A 131 -14.69 3.32 3.72
N PRO A 132 -13.76 4.02 3.04
CA PRO A 132 -12.80 4.86 3.74
C PRO A 132 -13.49 6.04 4.41
N CYS A 133 -12.95 6.44 5.56
CA CYS A 133 -13.36 7.62 6.30
C CYS A 133 -12.13 8.41 6.74
N ILE A 134 -12.32 9.71 6.94
CA ILE A 134 -11.27 10.63 7.40
C ILE A 134 -11.38 10.75 8.90
N VAL A 135 -10.27 10.55 9.59
CA VAL A 135 -10.17 10.68 11.05
C VAL A 135 -9.31 11.88 11.38
N LEU A 136 -9.86 12.79 12.17
CA LEU A 136 -9.16 13.95 12.72
C LEU A 136 -9.30 13.95 14.23
N SER A 137 -8.32 14.50 14.96
CA SER A 137 -8.44 14.64 16.42
C SER A 137 -8.81 16.05 16.83
N THR A 138 -9.44 16.19 18.00
CA THR A 138 -9.72 17.49 18.62
C THR A 138 -8.45 18.31 18.80
N GLY A 139 -7.35 17.67 19.24
CA GLY A 139 -6.04 18.31 19.38
C GLY A 139 -5.47 18.83 18.06
N LEU A 140 -5.74 18.16 16.92
CA LEU A 140 -5.37 18.69 15.62
C LEU A 140 -6.17 19.93 15.25
N LEU A 141 -7.50 19.86 15.38
CA LEU A 141 -8.40 20.97 15.02
C LEU A 141 -8.16 22.22 15.85
N THR A 142 -7.74 22.08 17.12
CA THR A 142 -7.37 23.22 17.98
C THR A 142 -5.99 23.79 17.66
N MET A 143 -5.09 23.00 17.07
CA MET A 143 -3.74 23.44 16.72
C MET A 143 -3.67 24.17 15.37
N LEU A 144 -4.56 23.85 14.45
CA LEU A 144 -4.58 24.38 13.09
C LEU A 144 -5.42 25.65 13.00
N ASP A 145 -4.98 26.59 12.18
CA ASP A 145 -5.84 27.67 11.72
C ASP A 145 -6.77 27.20 10.58
N ALA A 146 -7.67 28.10 10.15
CA ALA A 146 -8.68 27.74 9.14
C ALA A 146 -8.08 27.40 7.77
N GLU A 147 -6.94 27.96 7.37
CA GLU A 147 -6.28 27.64 6.10
C GLU A 147 -5.56 26.31 6.19
N GLU A 148 -4.86 26.05 7.30
CA GLU A 148 -4.19 24.79 7.59
C GLU A 148 -5.21 23.63 7.71
N GLU A 149 -6.34 23.84 8.39
CA GLU A 149 -7.43 22.86 8.49
C GLU A 149 -7.93 22.49 7.09
N ARG A 150 -8.22 23.49 6.25
CA ARG A 150 -8.67 23.27 4.87
C ARG A 150 -7.65 22.47 4.05
N ALA A 151 -6.36 22.81 4.17
CA ALA A 151 -5.30 22.12 3.46
C ALA A 151 -5.20 20.65 3.89
N VAL A 152 -5.23 20.36 5.20
CA VAL A 152 -5.22 18.99 5.74
C VAL A 152 -6.47 18.21 5.31
N VAL A 153 -7.65 18.83 5.35
CA VAL A 153 -8.88 18.19 4.90
C VAL A 153 -8.81 17.80 3.41
N TYR A 154 -8.35 18.70 2.54
CA TYR A 154 -8.21 18.38 1.11
C TYR A 154 -7.15 17.30 0.86
N HIS A 155 -6.07 17.28 1.63
CA HIS A 155 -5.07 16.22 1.59
C HIS A 155 -5.71 14.84 1.91
N GLU A 156 -6.45 14.73 3.00
CA GLU A 156 -7.11 13.49 3.43
C GLU A 156 -8.24 13.07 2.46
N VAL A 157 -8.99 14.05 1.94
CA VAL A 157 -10.03 13.81 0.92
C VAL A 157 -9.42 13.21 -0.35
N HIS A 158 -8.21 13.61 -0.74
CA HIS A 158 -7.49 12.98 -1.86
C HIS A 158 -7.29 11.48 -1.63
N HIS A 159 -6.81 11.07 -0.45
CA HIS A 159 -6.63 9.66 -0.09
C HIS A 159 -7.95 8.89 -0.10
N LEU A 160 -9.02 9.52 0.38
CA LEU A 160 -10.36 8.93 0.38
C LEU A 160 -10.88 8.67 -1.04
N TRP A 161 -10.84 9.67 -1.91
CA TRP A 161 -11.35 9.56 -3.30
C TRP A 161 -10.56 8.56 -4.14
N HIS A 162 -9.27 8.47 -3.90
CA HIS A 162 -8.39 7.55 -4.64
C HIS A 162 -8.32 6.15 -4.02
N ARG A 163 -9.04 5.92 -2.90
CA ARG A 163 -9.02 4.65 -2.16
C ARG A 163 -7.61 4.19 -1.81
N ASP A 164 -6.78 5.12 -1.36
CA ASP A 164 -5.37 4.85 -1.07
C ASP A 164 -5.15 3.81 0.02
N PRO A 165 -5.97 3.74 1.11
CA PRO A 165 -5.83 2.69 2.10
C PRO A 165 -5.94 1.28 1.50
N LEU A 166 -6.84 1.06 0.54
CA LEU A 166 -6.98 -0.22 -0.15
C LEU A 166 -5.77 -0.51 -1.04
N LYS A 167 -5.39 0.43 -1.91
CA LYS A 167 -4.29 0.26 -2.87
C LYS A 167 -2.95 0.03 -2.18
N THR A 168 -2.65 0.81 -1.14
CA THR A 168 -1.41 0.66 -0.37
C THR A 168 -1.37 -0.64 0.43
N THR A 169 -2.53 -1.11 0.92
CA THR A 169 -2.65 -2.41 1.59
C THR A 169 -2.36 -3.54 0.62
N LEU A 170 -2.99 -3.54 -0.57
CA LEU A 170 -2.76 -4.57 -1.60
C LEU A 170 -1.28 -4.65 -2.01
N LEU A 171 -0.68 -3.50 -2.36
CA LEU A 171 0.75 -3.45 -2.73
C LEU A 171 1.66 -3.92 -1.60
N SER A 172 1.33 -3.60 -0.34
CA SER A 172 2.10 -4.03 0.82
C SER A 172 1.97 -5.53 1.06
N VAL A 173 0.77 -6.10 0.93
CA VAL A 173 0.53 -7.55 1.08
C VAL A 173 1.29 -8.33 0.02
N PHE A 174 1.22 -7.91 -1.26
CA PHE A 174 1.97 -8.56 -2.33
C PHE A 174 3.49 -8.49 -2.13
N ALA A 175 4.01 -7.34 -1.68
CA ALA A 175 5.43 -7.20 -1.38
C ALA A 175 5.91 -8.10 -0.23
N VAL A 176 5.02 -8.42 0.74
CA VAL A 176 5.32 -9.33 1.85
C VAL A 176 5.20 -10.79 1.43
N MET A 177 4.17 -11.14 0.64
CA MET A 177 3.90 -12.52 0.25
C MET A 177 4.79 -13.04 -0.89
N MET A 178 5.33 -12.12 -1.69
CA MET A 178 6.24 -12.44 -2.79
C MET A 178 7.62 -11.80 -2.59
N PRO A 179 8.35 -12.15 -1.50
CA PRO A 179 9.66 -11.55 -1.19
C PRO A 179 10.72 -11.91 -2.23
N TYR A 180 10.49 -12.99 -2.99
CA TYR A 180 11.30 -13.43 -4.10
C TYR A 180 11.19 -12.54 -5.36
N ILE A 181 10.29 -11.54 -5.35
CA ILE A 181 10.14 -10.50 -6.38
C ILE A 181 10.49 -9.14 -5.77
N PRO A 182 11.79 -8.77 -5.64
CA PRO A 182 12.22 -7.58 -4.91
C PRO A 182 11.64 -6.26 -5.43
N VAL A 183 11.31 -6.17 -6.71
CA VAL A 183 10.73 -4.97 -7.32
C VAL A 183 9.41 -4.56 -6.65
N LEU A 184 8.61 -5.51 -6.12
CA LEU A 184 7.33 -5.23 -5.46
C LEU A 184 7.52 -4.38 -4.20
N LYS A 185 8.56 -4.65 -3.41
CA LYS A 185 8.90 -3.87 -2.20
C LYS A 185 9.22 -2.41 -2.57
N HIS A 186 10.03 -2.20 -3.59
CA HIS A 186 10.40 -0.86 -4.06
C HIS A 186 9.21 -0.12 -4.67
N THR A 187 8.40 -0.81 -5.49
CA THR A 187 7.19 -0.25 -6.09
C THR A 187 6.18 0.19 -5.03
N SER A 188 5.94 -0.65 -4.01
CA SER A 188 5.06 -0.32 -2.87
C SER A 188 5.55 0.92 -2.11
N LYS A 189 6.88 1.01 -1.86
CA LYS A 189 7.49 2.17 -1.20
C LYS A 189 7.31 3.46 -2.03
N HIS A 190 7.69 3.42 -3.30
CA HIS A 190 7.61 4.58 -4.20
C HIS A 190 6.15 5.02 -4.41
N TYR A 191 5.23 4.06 -4.51
CA TYR A 191 3.81 4.36 -4.63
C TYR A 191 3.30 5.19 -3.43
N LYS A 192 3.65 4.81 -2.19
CA LYS A 192 3.27 5.55 -0.99
C LYS A 192 3.79 6.99 -1.04
N ILE A 193 5.07 7.19 -1.38
CA ILE A 193 5.66 8.55 -1.48
C ILE A 193 4.92 9.38 -2.54
N ILE A 194 4.66 8.83 -3.72
CA ILE A 194 3.95 9.55 -4.78
C ILE A 194 2.52 9.92 -4.37
N ARG A 195 1.85 9.07 -3.58
CA ARG A 195 0.50 9.36 -3.08
C ARG A 195 0.49 10.57 -2.16
N GLU A 196 1.48 10.69 -1.27
CA GLU A 196 1.63 11.88 -0.41
C GLU A 196 1.84 13.15 -1.25
N ILE A 197 2.74 13.11 -2.25
CA ILE A 197 2.98 14.24 -3.16
C ILE A 197 1.69 14.63 -3.91
N LEU A 198 0.90 13.66 -4.35
CA LEU A 198 -0.34 13.94 -5.07
C LEU A 198 -1.41 14.53 -4.14
N ALA A 199 -1.47 14.09 -2.88
CA ALA A 199 -2.37 14.64 -1.88
C ALA A 199 -1.99 16.08 -1.51
N ASP A 200 -0.69 16.36 -1.34
CA ASP A 200 -0.20 17.72 -1.12
C ASP A 200 -0.51 18.64 -2.32
N ASN A 201 -0.29 18.17 -3.55
CA ASN A 201 -0.62 18.93 -4.76
C ASN A 201 -2.13 19.23 -4.88
N GLU A 202 -3.00 18.27 -4.53
CA GLU A 202 -4.46 18.48 -4.49
C GLU A 202 -4.84 19.52 -3.44
N ALA A 203 -4.20 19.47 -2.25
CA ALA A 203 -4.42 20.46 -1.20
C ALA A 203 -4.01 21.87 -1.66
N ILE A 204 -2.84 22.00 -2.28
CA ILE A 204 -2.34 23.27 -2.82
C ILE A 204 -3.24 23.80 -3.94
N GLU A 205 -3.64 22.93 -4.89
CA GLU A 205 -4.51 23.32 -6.01
C GLU A 205 -5.87 23.87 -5.51
N ARG A 206 -6.41 23.28 -4.44
CA ARG A 206 -7.72 23.69 -3.88
C ARG A 206 -7.65 24.88 -2.93
N THR A 207 -6.55 25.04 -2.21
CA THR A 207 -6.37 26.19 -1.28
C THR A 207 -5.72 27.39 -1.96
N GLY A 208 -5.05 27.17 -3.11
CA GLY A 208 -4.29 28.20 -3.82
C GLY A 208 -2.94 28.54 -3.18
N ASN A 209 -2.57 27.87 -2.07
CA ASN A 209 -1.38 28.19 -1.29
C ASN A 209 -0.69 26.93 -0.73
N ALA A 210 0.63 26.83 -0.91
CA ALA A 210 1.44 25.76 -0.32
C ALA A 210 1.73 25.98 1.18
N ALA A 211 1.60 27.21 1.69
CA ALA A 211 1.95 27.53 3.07
C ALA A 211 1.04 26.81 4.08
N GLY A 212 -0.27 26.68 3.79
CA GLY A 212 -1.21 26.00 4.67
C GLY A 212 -0.84 24.56 4.94
N ILE A 213 -0.60 23.75 3.88
CA ILE A 213 -0.20 22.33 4.04
C ILE A 213 1.22 22.22 4.61
N GLY A 214 2.14 23.12 4.26
CA GLY A 214 3.50 23.13 4.78
C GLY A 214 3.55 23.44 6.27
N SER A 215 2.82 24.49 6.71
CA SER A 215 2.71 24.86 8.13
C SER A 215 2.04 23.76 8.96
N ALA A 216 0.92 23.19 8.48
CA ALA A 216 0.25 22.08 9.13
C ALA A 216 1.18 20.87 9.31
N LEU A 217 1.94 20.52 8.27
CA LEU A 217 2.92 19.41 8.32
C LEU A 217 4.01 19.69 9.36
N LEU A 218 4.56 20.92 9.42
CA LEU A 218 5.57 21.29 10.41
C LEU A 218 5.02 21.26 11.83
N LYS A 219 3.78 21.74 12.05
CA LYS A 219 3.10 21.67 13.36
C LYS A 219 2.91 20.21 13.78
N LEU A 220 2.46 19.33 12.88
CA LEU A 220 2.31 17.90 13.13
C LEU A 220 3.63 17.24 13.54
N ILE A 221 4.72 17.53 12.83
CA ILE A 221 6.05 16.97 13.14
C ILE A 221 6.52 17.45 14.52
N ARG A 222 6.32 18.73 14.86
CA ARG A 222 6.73 19.29 16.16
C ARG A 222 5.89 18.77 17.32
N ALA A 223 4.61 18.52 17.10
CA ALA A 223 3.69 18.05 18.12
C ALA A 223 3.76 16.53 18.38
N CYS A 224 4.38 15.76 17.50
CA CYS A 224 4.65 14.34 17.73
C CYS A 224 5.90 14.18 18.61
N PRO A 225 5.75 13.87 19.92
CA PRO A 225 6.91 13.56 20.75
C PRO A 225 7.58 12.28 20.23
N GLU A 226 8.91 12.26 20.31
CA GLU A 226 9.79 11.16 19.96
C GLU A 226 9.54 9.88 20.78
N PRO A 227 8.53 9.03 20.52
CA PRO A 227 8.74 7.63 20.81
C PRO A 227 8.17 6.65 19.77
N TRP A 228 7.90 7.06 18.57
CA TRP A 228 7.68 6.05 17.51
C TRP A 228 8.97 5.50 16.90
N ARG A 229 10.09 5.77 17.56
CA ARG A 229 11.38 5.10 17.42
C ARG A 229 11.47 3.76 18.16
N THR A 230 10.37 3.18 18.67
CA THR A 230 10.42 1.84 19.25
C THR A 230 10.78 0.79 18.19
N ARG A 231 11.56 -0.19 18.59
CA ARG A 231 12.28 -1.17 17.76
C ARG A 231 11.47 -1.92 16.71
N GLU A 232 10.14 -2.04 16.87
CA GLU A 232 9.25 -2.67 15.89
C GLU A 232 8.89 -1.76 14.71
N THR A 233 9.06 -0.45 14.88
CA THR A 233 8.77 0.57 13.86
C THR A 233 10.02 1.07 13.14
N ALA A 234 11.23 0.59 13.48
CA ALA A 234 12.48 1.08 12.88
C ALA A 234 12.51 0.98 11.34
N ILE A 235 11.87 -0.05 10.76
CA ILE A 235 11.72 -0.18 9.31
C ILE A 235 10.63 0.76 8.78
N GLN A 236 9.55 0.98 9.55
CA GLN A 236 8.50 1.94 9.18
C GLN A 236 8.93 3.39 9.41
N SER A 237 9.74 3.67 10.46
CA SER A 237 10.26 5.02 10.74
C SER A 237 11.20 5.51 9.64
N SER A 238 12.09 4.66 9.11
CA SER A 238 12.97 5.07 8.00
C SER A 238 12.18 5.39 6.71
N PHE A 239 10.98 4.81 6.55
CA PHE A 239 10.10 5.10 5.42
C PHE A 239 9.26 6.36 5.65
N ALA A 240 8.80 6.61 6.87
CA ALA A 240 8.10 7.82 7.25
C ALA A 240 9.03 9.04 7.11
N ASP A 241 10.26 8.96 7.62
CA ASP A 241 11.28 10.01 7.49
C ASP A 241 11.57 10.33 6.02
N THR A 242 11.69 9.31 5.15
CA THR A 242 11.91 9.53 3.70
C THR A 242 10.70 10.23 3.05
N SER A 243 9.48 9.83 3.39
CA SER A 243 8.27 10.43 2.82
C SER A 243 8.12 11.88 3.27
N VAL A 244 8.30 12.16 4.56
CA VAL A 244 8.24 13.51 5.14
C VAL A 244 9.30 14.42 4.53
N ASN A 245 10.56 13.96 4.44
CA ASN A 245 11.64 14.75 3.84
C ASN A 245 11.37 15.09 2.36
N VAL A 246 10.86 14.13 1.59
CA VAL A 246 10.48 14.36 0.18
C VAL A 246 9.35 15.38 0.08
N ARG A 247 8.33 15.33 0.96
CA ARG A 247 7.23 16.30 1.00
C ARG A 247 7.74 17.69 1.31
N ILE A 248 8.57 17.84 2.37
CA ILE A 248 9.16 19.14 2.75
C ILE A 248 9.99 19.70 1.59
N SER A 249 10.90 18.90 1.01
CA SER A 249 11.70 19.34 -0.13
C SER A 249 10.84 19.84 -1.30
N ARG A 250 9.76 19.14 -1.61
CA ARG A 250 8.83 19.51 -2.69
C ARG A 250 7.99 20.75 -2.38
N LEU A 251 7.64 20.98 -1.12
CA LEU A 251 6.91 22.18 -0.69
C LEU A 251 7.81 23.41 -0.76
N LEU A 252 9.12 23.25 -0.52
CA LEU A 252 10.11 24.34 -0.62
C LEU A 252 10.56 24.58 -2.07
N ASP A 253 10.72 23.53 -2.86
CA ASP A 253 11.12 23.59 -4.26
C ASP A 253 10.23 22.67 -5.12
N PRO A 254 9.14 23.21 -5.72
CA PRO A 254 8.22 22.45 -6.56
C PRO A 254 8.85 21.86 -7.84
N GLU A 255 9.96 22.43 -8.32
CA GLU A 255 10.68 21.96 -9.51
C GLU A 255 11.65 20.81 -9.20
N GLN A 256 11.94 20.55 -7.92
CA GLN A 256 12.86 19.49 -7.53
C GLN A 256 12.39 18.13 -8.02
N ASP A 257 13.20 17.48 -8.84
CA ASP A 257 12.92 16.14 -9.35
C ASP A 257 13.25 15.09 -8.28
N VAL A 258 12.22 14.43 -7.77
CA VAL A 258 12.39 13.34 -6.82
C VAL A 258 12.76 12.08 -7.59
N SER A 259 14.02 11.67 -7.49
CA SER A 259 14.51 10.44 -8.12
C SER A 259 13.94 9.20 -7.42
N LEU A 260 12.82 8.71 -7.93
CA LEU A 260 12.20 7.44 -7.53
C LEU A 260 12.61 6.34 -8.53
N SER A 261 13.93 6.13 -8.71
CA SER A 261 14.43 5.09 -9.58
C SER A 261 14.35 3.71 -8.91
N LEU A 262 13.86 2.71 -9.64
CA LEU A 262 13.91 1.32 -9.19
C LEU A 262 15.36 0.82 -9.28
N PRO A 263 15.91 0.19 -8.24
CA PRO A 263 17.25 -0.37 -8.28
C PRO A 263 17.37 -1.40 -9.41
N ARG A 264 18.38 -1.26 -10.27
CA ARG A 264 18.59 -2.16 -11.42
C ARG A 264 18.66 -3.63 -11.01
N TYR A 265 19.31 -3.93 -9.88
CA TYR A 265 19.40 -5.29 -9.35
C TYR A 265 18.01 -5.86 -9.00
N ALA A 266 17.12 -5.05 -8.42
CA ALA A 266 15.78 -5.50 -8.05
C ALA A 266 14.94 -5.81 -9.29
N VAL A 267 15.07 -5.01 -10.34
CA VAL A 267 14.40 -5.26 -11.63
C VAL A 267 14.94 -6.53 -12.26
N PHE A 268 16.27 -6.68 -12.34
CA PHE A 268 16.91 -7.86 -12.93
C PHE A 268 16.54 -9.16 -12.20
N ILE A 269 16.70 -9.20 -10.87
CA ILE A 269 16.33 -10.37 -10.05
C ILE A 269 14.84 -10.70 -10.22
N SER A 270 13.96 -9.68 -10.17
CA SER A 270 12.52 -9.93 -10.33
C SER A 270 12.18 -10.48 -11.71
N ALA A 271 12.78 -9.95 -12.77
CA ALA A 271 12.58 -10.45 -14.13
C ALA A 271 13.06 -11.91 -14.26
N THR A 272 14.24 -12.22 -13.73
CA THR A 272 14.81 -13.58 -13.74
C THR A 272 13.91 -14.55 -12.98
N VAL A 273 13.43 -14.18 -11.78
CA VAL A 273 12.54 -15.02 -10.97
C VAL A 273 11.20 -15.25 -11.66
N ILE A 274 10.59 -14.20 -12.24
CA ILE A 274 9.32 -14.32 -12.95
C ILE A 274 9.48 -15.22 -14.18
N LEU A 275 10.56 -15.06 -14.94
CA LEU A 275 10.86 -15.91 -16.08
C LEU A 275 11.04 -17.38 -15.66
N LEU A 276 11.84 -17.61 -14.61
CA LEU A 276 12.09 -18.96 -14.08
C LEU A 276 10.80 -19.61 -13.57
N LEU A 277 9.97 -18.90 -12.82
CA LEU A 277 8.67 -19.40 -12.37
C LEU A 277 7.75 -19.70 -13.56
N SER A 278 7.72 -18.81 -14.57
CA SER A 278 6.91 -19.02 -15.78
C SER A 278 7.34 -20.28 -16.52
N VAL A 279 8.65 -20.48 -16.70
CA VAL A 279 9.19 -21.71 -17.32
C VAL A 279 8.83 -22.93 -16.48
N LEU A 280 9.02 -22.88 -15.16
CA LEU A 280 8.72 -24.02 -14.28
C LEU A 280 7.22 -24.36 -14.28
N PHE A 281 6.32 -23.36 -14.25
CA PHE A 281 4.88 -23.63 -14.29
C PHE A 281 4.46 -24.18 -15.66
N VAL A 282 4.89 -23.58 -16.76
CA VAL A 282 4.60 -24.08 -18.11
C VAL A 282 5.17 -25.50 -18.29
N TRP A 283 6.39 -25.72 -17.85
CA TRP A 283 7.06 -27.01 -17.92
C TRP A 283 6.39 -28.10 -17.06
N SER A 284 5.77 -27.68 -15.94
CA SER A 284 5.03 -28.59 -15.04
C SER A 284 3.61 -28.92 -15.51
N ILE A 285 3.08 -28.15 -16.47
CA ILE A 285 1.77 -28.35 -17.11
C ILE A 285 1.92 -29.21 -18.38
N GLY A 286 3.04 -29.12 -19.09
CA GLY A 286 3.35 -29.94 -20.26
C GLY A 286 4.03 -31.24 -19.91
#